data_58933179eccebf4d01a35415b49db8f4
#
_entry.id   58933179eccebf4d01a35415b49db8f4
#
_cell.length_a   1.000
_cell.length_b   1.000
_cell.length_c   1.000
_cell.angle_alpha   90.00
_cell.angle_beta   90.00
_cell.angle_gamma   90.00
#
_symmetry.space_group_name_H-M   'P 1'
#
loop_
_entity.id
_entity.type
_entity.pdbx_description
1 polymer ?
#
loop_
_entity_poly.entity_id
_entity_poly.type
_entity_poly.pdbx_seq_one_letter_code
_entity_poly.pdbx_strand_id
1 'polypeptide(L)'
;MNSSNEVIHFHGTPIWGNKGEVVTHVVSGGGAFVSYARPDQIKLCLKYAKSVWADNGAFSAWKSGLKIDWTKFYQWLGVYYFHENFRFFIIPDAIDGSEEDNNILINSVPNMFKDKAVPVWHLHESLEKLDWLCRDFARIAFGSSGDYATIRTKAWHKRMHEAFNFIHDKGHEVKVHGLRMLDGRVLGNYPLTTADLAY
;
A
#
# COMPACT_ATOMS: atom_id res chain seq x y z
N MET A 1 14.82 16.02 -21.62
CA MET A 1 13.38 15.70 -21.73
C MET A 1 12.93 15.27 -20.37
N ASN A 2 12.24 16.13 -19.62
CA ASN A 2 11.69 15.78 -18.31
C ASN A 2 10.52 14.82 -18.52
N SER A 3 10.75 13.53 -18.31
CA SER A 3 9.63 12.63 -18.06
C SER A 3 9.04 13.06 -16.72
N SER A 4 7.92 13.76 -16.76
CA SER A 4 7.10 13.95 -15.56
C SER A 4 6.80 12.55 -15.02
N ASN A 5 7.36 12.22 -13.86
CA ASN A 5 6.99 11.00 -13.12
C ASN A 5 5.52 11.19 -12.71
N GLU A 6 4.62 10.76 -13.59
CA GLU A 6 3.20 10.77 -13.30
C GLU A 6 2.93 9.74 -12.23
N VAL A 7 2.55 10.20 -11.04
CA VAL A 7 2.20 9.31 -9.93
C VAL A 7 0.86 8.66 -10.25
N ILE A 8 0.84 7.33 -10.38
CA ILE A 8 -0.40 6.60 -10.59
C ILE A 8 -1.18 6.58 -9.29
N HIS A 9 -2.38 7.14 -9.31
CA HIS A 9 -3.27 7.12 -8.16
C HIS A 9 -4.18 5.89 -8.13
N PHE A 10 -4.45 5.41 -6.93
CA PHE A 10 -5.37 4.32 -6.69
C PHE A 10 -6.56 4.80 -5.86
N HIS A 11 -7.76 4.48 -6.33
CA HIS A 11 -8.98 4.77 -5.57
C HIS A 11 -9.20 3.68 -4.52
N GLY A 12 -9.22 4.11 -3.25
CA GLY A 12 -9.48 3.22 -2.11
C GLY A 12 -10.95 2.80 -2.03
N THR A 13 -11.21 1.61 -1.52
CA THR A 13 -12.57 1.18 -1.13
C THR A 13 -12.85 1.53 0.33
N PRO A 14 -14.11 1.69 0.76
CA PRO A 14 -15.34 1.33 0.04
C PRO A 14 -15.83 2.38 -0.95
N ILE A 15 -16.33 1.92 -2.09
CA ILE A 15 -17.05 2.75 -3.05
C ILE A 15 -18.52 2.74 -2.66
N TRP A 16 -19.08 3.92 -2.39
CA TRP A 16 -20.45 4.11 -1.92
C TRP A 16 -21.40 4.46 -3.08
N GLY A 17 -22.72 4.35 -2.84
CA GLY A 17 -23.77 4.68 -3.79
C GLY A 17 -24.15 3.53 -4.73
N ASN A 18 -24.67 3.84 -5.92
CA ASN A 18 -24.90 2.84 -6.97
C ASN A 18 -23.55 2.31 -7.47
N LYS A 19 -23.13 1.19 -6.90
CA LYS A 19 -21.78 0.64 -7.07
C LYS A 19 -21.41 0.44 -8.54
N GLY A 20 -22.37 0.05 -9.40
CA GLY A 20 -22.10 -0.18 -10.81
C GLY A 20 -21.72 1.09 -11.58
N GLU A 21 -22.48 2.16 -11.40
CA GLU A 21 -22.24 3.45 -12.05
C GLU A 21 -21.01 4.17 -11.47
N VAL A 22 -20.91 4.24 -10.14
CA VAL A 22 -19.81 4.94 -9.47
C VAL A 22 -18.46 4.29 -9.79
N VAL A 23 -18.40 2.94 -9.75
CA VAL A 23 -17.16 2.21 -10.07
C VAL A 23 -16.72 2.47 -11.49
N THR A 24 -17.63 2.48 -12.49
CA THR A 24 -17.25 2.76 -13.86
C THR A 24 -16.65 4.14 -14.04
N HIS A 25 -17.10 5.15 -13.29
CA HIS A 25 -16.56 6.51 -13.36
C HIS A 25 -15.25 6.68 -12.57
N VAL A 26 -15.13 6.02 -11.42
CA VAL A 26 -14.03 6.24 -10.48
C VAL A 26 -12.80 5.39 -10.82
N VAL A 27 -12.98 4.12 -11.18
CA VAL A 27 -11.85 3.21 -11.38
C VAL A 27 -11.65 2.76 -12.84
N SER A 28 -12.58 3.09 -13.74
CA SER A 28 -12.46 2.66 -15.14
C SER A 28 -11.21 3.22 -15.79
N GLY A 29 -10.36 2.32 -16.27
CA GLY A 29 -9.09 2.69 -16.90
C GLY A 29 -7.99 3.12 -15.92
N GLY A 30 -8.28 3.21 -14.62
CA GLY A 30 -7.37 3.59 -13.53
C GLY A 30 -7.01 2.45 -12.60
N GLY A 31 -6.57 2.79 -11.40
CA GLY A 31 -6.24 1.87 -10.32
C GLY A 31 -7.31 1.79 -9.23
N ALA A 32 -7.53 0.60 -8.67
CA ALA A 32 -8.36 0.37 -7.49
C ALA A 32 -7.53 -0.25 -6.36
N PHE A 33 -7.72 0.27 -5.14
CA PHE A 33 -7.08 -0.23 -3.92
C PHE A 33 -8.16 -0.82 -3.01
N VAL A 34 -8.28 -2.15 -3.02
CA VAL A 34 -9.41 -2.86 -2.41
C VAL A 34 -9.04 -3.38 -1.04
N SER A 35 -9.63 -2.80 0.01
CA SER A 35 -9.38 -3.24 1.37
C SER A 35 -10.07 -4.57 1.68
N TYR A 36 -9.36 -5.47 2.38
CA TYR A 36 -9.91 -6.70 2.91
C TYR A 36 -11.01 -6.46 3.96
N ALA A 37 -11.10 -5.27 4.53
CA ALA A 37 -12.25 -4.88 5.33
C ALA A 37 -13.57 -4.81 4.51
N ARG A 38 -13.46 -4.70 3.17
CA ARG A 38 -14.58 -4.71 2.22
C ARG A 38 -14.29 -5.63 1.02
N PRO A 39 -14.10 -6.93 1.27
CA PRO A 39 -13.66 -7.91 0.27
C PRO A 39 -14.71 -8.13 -0.84
N ASP A 40 -15.97 -7.76 -0.58
CA ASP A 40 -17.11 -7.86 -1.53
C ASP A 40 -16.90 -7.01 -2.79
N GLN A 41 -16.07 -5.96 -2.73
CA GLN A 41 -15.90 -5.01 -3.84
C GLN A 41 -14.83 -5.43 -4.87
N ILE A 42 -14.02 -6.42 -4.57
CA ILE A 42 -12.88 -6.79 -5.43
C ILE A 42 -13.32 -7.24 -6.84
N LYS A 43 -14.41 -8.03 -6.94
CA LYS A 43 -14.91 -8.49 -8.24
C LYS A 43 -15.32 -7.34 -9.16
N LEU A 44 -15.93 -6.33 -8.58
CA LEU A 44 -16.35 -5.14 -9.31
C LEU A 44 -15.15 -4.32 -9.76
N CYS A 45 -14.16 -4.13 -8.88
CA CYS A 45 -12.92 -3.43 -9.22
C CYS A 45 -12.12 -4.19 -10.30
N LEU A 46 -11.99 -5.50 -10.22
CA LEU A 46 -11.30 -6.32 -11.23
C LEU A 46 -11.96 -6.24 -12.61
N LYS A 47 -13.27 -6.03 -12.66
CA LYS A 47 -14.01 -5.91 -13.93
C LYS A 47 -13.72 -4.59 -14.65
N TYR A 48 -13.50 -3.48 -13.92
CA TYR A 48 -13.45 -2.14 -14.51
C TYR A 48 -12.09 -1.45 -14.40
N ALA A 49 -11.28 -1.74 -13.38
CA ALA A 49 -9.97 -1.14 -13.22
C ALA A 49 -8.90 -1.86 -14.05
N LYS A 50 -7.93 -1.13 -14.58
CA LYS A 50 -6.74 -1.69 -15.25
C LYS A 50 -5.74 -2.31 -14.28
N SER A 51 -5.73 -1.83 -13.05
CA SER A 51 -4.81 -2.30 -12.01
C SER A 51 -5.54 -2.36 -10.68
N VAL A 52 -5.57 -3.53 -10.07
CA VAL A 52 -6.17 -3.72 -8.75
C VAL A 52 -5.10 -4.17 -7.78
N TRP A 53 -5.02 -3.47 -6.67
CA TRP A 53 -4.22 -3.85 -5.52
C TRP A 53 -5.14 -4.24 -4.37
N ALA A 54 -4.74 -5.23 -3.57
CA ALA A 54 -5.43 -5.57 -2.34
C ALA A 54 -4.71 -4.95 -1.15
N ASP A 55 -5.45 -4.20 -0.33
CA ASP A 55 -5.04 -3.78 1.00
C ASP A 55 -5.43 -4.85 2.02
N ASN A 56 -4.57 -5.11 2.99
CA ASN A 56 -4.76 -6.14 4.01
C ASN A 56 -5.87 -5.81 5.03
N GLY A 57 -6.30 -4.55 5.11
CA GLY A 57 -7.36 -4.09 6.02
C GLY A 57 -6.93 -3.92 7.48
N ALA A 58 -5.63 -4.05 7.79
CA ALA A 58 -5.10 -3.98 9.16
C ALA A 58 -5.51 -2.70 9.87
N PHE A 59 -5.41 -1.54 9.21
CA PHE A 59 -5.78 -0.27 9.82
C PHE A 59 -7.27 -0.20 10.20
N SER A 60 -8.16 -0.67 9.35
CA SER A 60 -9.60 -0.69 9.63
C SER A 60 -9.94 -1.63 10.78
N ALA A 61 -9.30 -2.79 10.82
CA ALA A 61 -9.46 -3.77 11.90
C ALA A 61 -8.93 -3.23 13.22
N TRP A 62 -7.72 -2.66 13.23
CA TRP A 62 -7.12 -2.05 14.41
C TRP A 62 -8.01 -0.93 14.98
N LYS A 63 -8.48 -0.01 14.14
CA LYS A 63 -9.38 1.07 14.55
C LYS A 63 -10.70 0.56 15.15
N SER A 64 -11.17 -0.60 14.72
CA SER A 64 -12.41 -1.22 15.20
C SER A 64 -12.18 -2.24 16.34
N GLY A 65 -10.94 -2.42 16.79
CA GLY A 65 -10.59 -3.43 17.81
C GLY A 65 -10.76 -4.89 17.34
N LEU A 66 -10.78 -5.11 16.02
CA LEU A 66 -10.95 -6.43 15.44
C LEU A 66 -9.60 -7.06 15.12
N LYS A 67 -9.51 -8.39 15.21
CA LYS A 67 -8.34 -9.16 14.76
C LYS A 67 -8.63 -9.78 13.40
N ILE A 68 -7.67 -9.71 12.50
CA ILE A 68 -7.75 -10.35 11.18
C ILE A 68 -7.16 -11.75 11.26
N ASP A 69 -7.86 -12.70 10.67
CA ASP A 69 -7.34 -14.04 10.38
C ASP A 69 -6.57 -13.98 9.05
N TRP A 70 -5.25 -13.93 9.12
CA TRP A 70 -4.40 -13.85 7.93
C TRP A 70 -4.49 -15.09 7.03
N THR A 71 -4.85 -16.25 7.58
CA THR A 71 -5.11 -17.45 6.76
C THR A 71 -6.29 -17.20 5.81
N LYS A 72 -7.37 -16.61 6.30
CA LYS A 72 -8.54 -16.26 5.48
C LYS A 72 -8.22 -15.14 4.49
N PHE A 73 -7.36 -14.18 4.86
CA PHE A 73 -6.87 -13.18 3.93
C PHE A 73 -6.15 -13.81 2.73
N TYR A 74 -5.20 -14.72 2.96
CA TYR A 74 -4.50 -15.41 1.87
C TYR A 74 -5.42 -16.34 1.06
N GLN A 75 -6.41 -16.99 1.69
CA GLN A 75 -7.43 -17.76 0.97
C GLN A 75 -8.24 -16.85 0.04
N TRP A 76 -8.65 -15.68 0.50
CA TRP A 76 -9.35 -14.69 -0.31
C TRP A 76 -8.48 -14.17 -1.46
N LEU A 77 -7.22 -13.85 -1.21
CA LEU A 77 -6.25 -13.45 -2.25
C LEU A 77 -6.14 -14.53 -3.34
N GLY A 78 -6.02 -15.79 -2.94
CA GLY A 78 -5.86 -16.93 -3.85
C GLY A 78 -6.95 -17.03 -4.90
N VAL A 79 -8.17 -16.60 -4.59
CA VAL A 79 -9.30 -16.60 -5.53
C VAL A 79 -9.07 -15.64 -6.70
N TYR A 80 -8.35 -14.51 -6.47
CA TYR A 80 -8.21 -13.44 -7.45
C TYR A 80 -6.79 -13.26 -7.95
N TYR A 81 -5.83 -13.96 -7.37
CA TYR A 81 -4.39 -13.75 -7.57
C TYR A 81 -3.95 -13.81 -9.03
N PHE A 82 -4.55 -14.74 -9.81
CA PHE A 82 -4.22 -14.93 -11.22
C PHE A 82 -5.06 -14.10 -12.19
N HIS A 83 -5.96 -13.25 -11.68
CA HIS A 83 -6.69 -12.35 -12.55
C HIS A 83 -5.74 -11.34 -13.21
N GLU A 84 -5.94 -11.11 -14.52
CA GLU A 84 -5.05 -10.24 -15.33
C GLU A 84 -4.89 -8.82 -14.79
N ASN A 85 -5.93 -8.26 -14.15
CA ASN A 85 -5.91 -6.93 -13.56
C ASN A 85 -5.42 -6.91 -12.11
N PHE A 86 -5.24 -8.06 -11.45
CA PHE A 86 -4.71 -8.13 -10.09
C PHE A 86 -3.18 -8.00 -10.11
N ARG A 87 -2.63 -6.92 -9.55
CA ARG A 87 -1.21 -6.60 -9.66
C ARG A 87 -0.42 -6.88 -8.40
N PHE A 88 -0.85 -6.37 -7.27
CA PHE A 88 -0.11 -6.43 -6.01
C PHE A 88 -1.05 -6.52 -4.81
N PHE A 89 -0.51 -6.88 -3.67
CA PHE A 89 -1.20 -6.77 -2.39
C PHE A 89 -0.24 -6.29 -1.30
N ILE A 90 -0.78 -5.58 -0.32
CA ILE A 90 -0.04 -5.19 0.88
C ILE A 90 0.07 -6.41 1.80
N ILE A 91 1.28 -6.76 2.18
CA ILE A 91 1.55 -7.82 3.16
C ILE A 91 0.83 -7.48 4.48
N PRO A 92 0.26 -8.46 5.19
CA PRO A 92 -0.22 -8.25 6.55
C PRO A 92 0.76 -7.48 7.42
N ASP A 93 0.26 -6.47 8.14
CA ASP A 93 1.05 -5.68 9.07
C ASP A 93 0.33 -5.46 10.41
N ALA A 94 1.10 -5.19 11.45
CA ALA A 94 0.61 -4.82 12.77
C ALA A 94 0.81 -3.31 12.96
N ILE A 95 -0.30 -2.55 13.01
CA ILE A 95 -0.28 -1.07 13.02
C ILE A 95 0.41 -0.50 14.26
N ASP A 96 0.20 -1.12 15.41
CA ASP A 96 0.80 -0.78 16.71
C ASP A 96 1.81 -1.84 17.19
N GLY A 97 2.19 -2.76 16.29
CA GLY A 97 3.19 -3.78 16.54
C GLY A 97 4.61 -3.22 16.51
N SER A 98 5.53 -4.01 17.07
CA SER A 98 6.96 -3.75 16.96
C SER A 98 7.46 -3.98 15.53
N GLU A 99 8.66 -3.49 15.24
CA GLU A 99 9.35 -3.78 13.98
C GLU A 99 9.53 -5.29 13.78
N GLU A 100 9.82 -6.05 14.85
CA GLU A 100 9.95 -7.50 14.81
C GLU A 100 8.63 -8.21 14.49
N ASP A 101 7.50 -7.75 15.05
CA ASP A 101 6.19 -8.31 14.71
C ASP A 101 5.90 -8.18 13.22
N ASN A 102 6.21 -7.02 12.65
CA ASN A 102 6.07 -6.78 11.22
C ASN A 102 7.05 -7.62 10.37
N ASN A 103 8.29 -7.83 10.84
CA ASN A 103 9.26 -8.68 10.17
C ASN A 103 8.78 -10.15 10.13
N ILE A 104 8.18 -10.65 11.21
CA ILE A 104 7.58 -11.98 11.25
C ILE A 104 6.46 -12.11 10.21
N LEU A 105 5.59 -11.12 10.10
CA LEU A 105 4.50 -11.11 9.11
C LEU A 105 5.04 -11.09 7.67
N ILE A 106 6.05 -10.29 7.38
CA ILE A 106 6.71 -10.25 6.06
C ILE A 106 7.31 -11.61 5.71
N ASN A 107 8.04 -12.23 6.64
CA ASN A 107 8.68 -13.52 6.43
C ASN A 107 7.68 -14.69 6.33
N SER A 108 6.46 -14.53 6.86
CA SER A 108 5.41 -15.54 6.83
C SER A 108 4.60 -15.59 5.52
N VAL A 109 4.87 -14.69 4.57
CA VAL A 109 4.16 -14.67 3.27
C VAL A 109 4.33 -16.01 2.56
N PRO A 110 3.23 -16.72 2.20
CA PRO A 110 3.33 -17.98 1.49
C PRO A 110 4.04 -17.82 0.14
N ASN A 111 4.91 -18.76 -0.18
CA ASN A 111 5.79 -18.68 -1.36
C ASN A 111 5.05 -18.35 -2.67
N MET A 112 3.83 -18.90 -2.84
CA MET A 112 3.02 -18.67 -4.02
C MET A 112 2.55 -17.21 -4.21
N PHE A 113 2.64 -16.37 -3.17
CA PHE A 113 2.20 -14.97 -3.20
C PHE A 113 3.34 -13.96 -3.26
N LYS A 114 4.61 -14.40 -3.14
CA LYS A 114 5.76 -13.49 -2.97
C LYS A 114 6.00 -12.53 -4.12
N ASP A 115 5.71 -12.92 -5.34
CA ASP A 115 5.96 -12.11 -6.55
C ASP A 115 5.06 -10.86 -6.66
N LYS A 116 3.92 -10.84 -5.98
CA LYS A 116 3.01 -9.68 -5.92
C LYS A 116 2.92 -9.03 -4.53
N ALA A 117 3.74 -9.47 -3.59
CA ALA A 117 3.72 -9.01 -2.21
C ALA A 117 4.45 -7.66 -2.08
N VAL A 118 3.84 -6.71 -1.36
CA VAL A 118 4.39 -5.38 -1.09
C VAL A 118 4.44 -5.19 0.43
N PRO A 119 5.64 -5.16 1.03
CA PRO A 119 5.79 -4.90 2.45
C PRO A 119 5.56 -3.43 2.77
N VAL A 120 5.13 -3.15 4.00
CA VAL A 120 5.02 -1.79 4.53
C VAL A 120 6.26 -1.47 5.37
N TRP A 121 6.88 -0.35 5.07
CA TRP A 121 7.77 0.34 6.00
C TRP A 121 6.98 1.44 6.69
N HIS A 122 6.85 1.33 8.01
CA HIS A 122 6.19 2.33 8.82
C HIS A 122 7.19 3.45 9.16
N LEU A 123 6.79 4.71 9.04
CA LEU A 123 7.71 5.84 9.19
C LEU A 123 8.42 5.91 10.56
N HIS A 124 7.92 5.23 11.59
CA HIS A 124 8.60 5.15 12.88
C HIS A 124 9.66 4.04 12.96
N GLU A 125 9.67 3.11 12.01
CA GLU A 125 10.62 1.99 11.98
C GLU A 125 12.04 2.44 11.56
N SER A 126 13.03 1.58 11.80
CA SER A 126 14.44 1.89 11.56
C SER A 126 14.78 2.07 10.06
N LEU A 127 15.86 2.79 9.78
CA LEU A 127 16.43 2.88 8.42
C LEU A 127 17.10 1.56 8.01
N GLU A 128 17.56 0.76 8.97
CA GLU A 128 18.08 -0.58 8.75
C GLU A 128 17.03 -1.49 8.15
N LYS A 129 15.79 -1.42 8.66
CA LYS A 129 14.66 -2.13 8.05
C LYS A 129 14.34 -1.60 6.66
N LEU A 130 14.36 -0.28 6.46
CA LEU A 130 14.17 0.31 5.14
C LEU A 130 15.21 -0.22 4.15
N ASP A 131 16.50 -0.30 4.54
CA ASP A 131 17.58 -0.85 3.73
C ASP A 131 17.31 -2.30 3.35
N TRP A 132 16.91 -3.13 4.31
CA TRP A 132 16.54 -4.51 4.05
C TRP A 132 15.39 -4.63 3.06
N LEU A 133 14.31 -3.89 3.27
CA LEU A 133 13.16 -3.93 2.35
C LEU A 133 13.51 -3.47 0.94
N CYS A 134 14.34 -2.43 0.80
CA CYS A 134 14.77 -1.93 -0.50
C CYS A 134 15.67 -2.91 -1.27
N ARG A 135 16.42 -3.78 -0.56
CA ARG A 135 17.24 -4.83 -1.19
C ARG A 135 16.41 -6.03 -1.64
N ASP A 136 15.43 -6.42 -0.84
CA ASP A 136 14.73 -7.69 -1.04
C ASP A 136 13.45 -7.54 -1.89
N PHE A 137 12.92 -6.31 -2.01
CA PHE A 137 11.67 -6.05 -2.73
C PHE A 137 11.84 -4.98 -3.80
N ALA A 138 11.33 -5.26 -5.00
CA ALA A 138 11.28 -4.28 -6.09
C ALA A 138 10.27 -3.13 -5.84
N ARG A 139 9.38 -3.33 -4.86
CA ARG A 139 8.34 -2.38 -4.45
C ARG A 139 8.08 -2.50 -2.96
N ILE A 140 7.96 -1.34 -2.31
CA ILE A 140 7.58 -1.21 -0.91
C ILE A 140 6.47 -0.18 -0.74
N ALA A 141 5.78 -0.20 0.38
CA ALA A 141 4.81 0.83 0.73
C ALA A 141 5.30 1.63 1.95
N PHE A 142 5.05 2.93 1.97
CA PHE A 142 5.28 3.79 3.13
C PHE A 142 3.98 4.01 3.88
N GLY A 143 3.97 3.71 5.18
CA GLY A 143 2.85 3.93 6.09
C GLY A 143 3.14 5.04 7.10
N SER A 144 2.29 6.06 7.17
CA SER A 144 2.37 7.10 8.20
C SER A 144 1.95 6.55 9.56
N SER A 145 2.84 6.62 10.56
CA SER A 145 2.66 5.93 11.86
C SER A 145 3.46 6.62 12.97
N GLY A 146 3.17 6.28 14.22
CA GLY A 146 3.85 6.83 15.39
C GLY A 146 3.84 8.36 15.40
N ASP A 147 4.98 8.99 15.67
CA ASP A 147 5.16 10.45 15.65
C ASP A 147 4.94 11.08 14.25
N TYR A 148 4.88 10.26 13.22
CA TYR A 148 4.68 10.65 11.83
C TYR A 148 3.29 10.26 11.29
N ALA A 149 2.33 9.92 12.15
CA ALA A 149 0.98 9.48 11.74
C ALA A 149 0.21 10.57 10.97
N THR A 150 0.46 11.85 11.27
CA THR A 150 -0.19 12.97 10.61
C THR A 150 0.65 13.46 9.43
N ILE A 151 0.19 13.19 8.21
CA ILE A 151 0.85 13.66 6.99
C ILE A 151 0.96 15.19 6.96
N ARG A 152 1.99 15.72 6.28
CA ARG A 152 2.25 17.15 6.05
C ARG A 152 2.66 17.94 7.30
N THR A 153 2.88 17.32 8.45
CA THR A 153 3.55 17.99 9.58
C THR A 153 5.05 18.17 9.28
N LYS A 154 5.70 19.11 9.96
CA LYS A 154 7.17 19.30 9.81
C LYS A 154 7.94 18.02 10.12
N ALA A 155 7.53 17.26 11.15
CA ALA A 155 8.15 16.00 11.52
C ALA A 155 7.99 14.96 10.39
N TRP A 156 6.78 14.82 9.85
CA TRP A 156 6.49 13.93 8.74
C TRP A 156 7.34 14.27 7.49
N HIS A 157 7.38 15.55 7.09
CA HIS A 157 8.20 15.99 5.96
C HIS A 157 9.69 15.69 6.19
N LYS A 158 10.21 15.96 7.40
CA LYS A 158 11.60 15.66 7.74
C LYS A 158 11.89 14.17 7.57
N ARG A 159 10.99 13.30 8.06
CA ARG A 159 11.15 11.84 7.98
C ARG A 159 11.07 11.32 6.55
N MET A 160 10.14 11.85 5.76
CA MET A 160 10.04 11.50 4.33
C MET A 160 11.31 11.88 3.55
N HIS A 161 11.85 13.08 3.78
CA HIS A 161 13.13 13.48 3.18
C HIS A 161 14.27 12.58 3.61
N GLU A 162 14.37 12.25 4.90
CA GLU A 162 15.39 11.33 5.43
C GLU A 162 15.30 9.96 4.72
N ALA A 163 14.09 9.39 4.61
CA ALA A 163 13.89 8.09 3.97
C ALA A 163 14.26 8.10 2.48
N PHE A 164 13.81 9.11 1.72
CA PHE A 164 14.12 9.16 0.29
C PHE A 164 15.59 9.51 0.01
N ASN A 165 16.21 10.35 0.84
CA ASN A 165 17.65 10.59 0.75
C ASN A 165 18.43 9.31 1.04
N PHE A 166 18.03 8.55 2.07
CA PHE A 166 18.65 7.27 2.39
C PHE A 166 18.56 6.27 1.23
N ILE A 167 17.37 6.13 0.61
CA ILE A 167 17.19 5.28 -0.58
C ILE A 167 18.12 5.71 -1.72
N HIS A 168 18.18 7.01 -2.00
CA HIS A 168 19.04 7.58 -3.04
C HIS A 168 20.53 7.35 -2.76
N ASP A 169 20.99 7.69 -1.55
CA ASP A 169 22.39 7.63 -1.17
C ASP A 169 22.94 6.18 -1.12
N LYS A 170 22.06 5.22 -0.85
CA LYS A 170 22.35 3.79 -0.94
C LYS A 170 22.27 3.23 -2.37
N GLY A 171 21.76 4.00 -3.33
CA GLY A 171 21.61 3.56 -4.72
C GLY A 171 20.49 2.53 -4.93
N HIS A 172 19.48 2.50 -4.06
CA HIS A 172 18.36 1.56 -4.22
C HIS A 172 17.41 1.98 -5.35
N GLU A 173 17.08 1.03 -6.22
CA GLU A 173 16.09 1.19 -7.31
C GLU A 173 14.74 0.56 -6.93
N VAL A 174 14.12 1.06 -5.87
CA VAL A 174 12.84 0.54 -5.37
C VAL A 174 11.68 1.46 -5.74
N LYS A 175 10.53 0.87 -6.07
CA LYS A 175 9.29 1.63 -6.31
C LYS A 175 8.55 1.83 -4.99
N VAL A 176 8.19 3.07 -4.68
CA VAL A 176 7.52 3.40 -3.41
C VAL A 176 6.05 3.73 -3.65
N HIS A 177 5.16 3.06 -2.91
CA HIS A 177 3.74 3.36 -2.81
C HIS A 177 3.46 4.12 -1.53
N GLY A 178 2.76 5.25 -1.61
CA GLY A 178 2.36 6.03 -0.43
C GLY A 178 0.97 5.65 0.06
N LEU A 179 0.88 4.90 1.17
CA LEU A 179 -0.40 4.54 1.78
C LEU A 179 -1.09 5.77 2.37
N ARG A 180 -2.31 6.06 1.89
CA ARG A 180 -3.09 7.24 2.28
C ARG A 180 -2.35 8.57 2.07
N MET A 181 -1.48 8.62 1.06
CA MET A 181 -0.68 9.80 0.72
C MET A 181 -1.11 10.47 -0.59
N LEU A 182 -2.28 10.14 -1.12
CA LEU A 182 -2.83 10.76 -2.32
C LEU A 182 -3.33 12.19 -1.99
N ASP A 183 -2.40 13.11 -1.89
CA ASP A 183 -2.64 14.56 -1.66
C ASP A 183 -1.75 15.32 -2.66
N GLY A 184 -2.34 16.23 -3.45
CA GLY A 184 -1.60 17.00 -4.45
C GLY A 184 -0.42 17.80 -3.90
N ARG A 185 -0.44 18.11 -2.59
CA ARG A 185 0.67 18.78 -1.89
C ARG A 185 1.79 17.82 -1.47
N VAL A 186 1.57 16.51 -1.60
CA VAL A 186 2.53 15.46 -1.29
C VAL A 186 3.13 14.90 -2.58
N LEU A 187 2.27 14.61 -3.57
CA LEU A 187 2.65 13.88 -4.77
C LEU A 187 3.74 14.55 -5.61
N GLY A 188 3.78 15.88 -5.65
CA GLY A 188 4.81 16.63 -6.40
C GLY A 188 6.16 16.76 -5.67
N ASN A 189 6.23 16.39 -4.39
CA ASN A 189 7.40 16.64 -3.55
C ASN A 189 8.24 15.40 -3.24
N TYR A 190 7.73 14.22 -3.54
CA TYR A 190 8.40 12.95 -3.24
C TYR A 190 8.36 12.01 -4.44
N PRO A 191 9.39 11.17 -4.66
CA PRO A 191 9.45 10.23 -5.77
C PRO A 191 8.57 8.99 -5.53
N LEU A 192 7.31 9.22 -5.14
CA LEU A 192 6.30 8.17 -5.08
C LEU A 192 5.94 7.72 -6.49
N THR A 193 5.91 6.40 -6.73
CA THR A 193 5.46 5.85 -8.02
C THR A 193 3.94 5.67 -8.07
N THR A 194 3.34 5.41 -6.91
CA THR A 194 1.89 5.22 -6.75
C THR A 194 1.46 5.73 -5.38
N ALA A 195 0.22 6.14 -5.24
CA ALA A 195 -0.38 6.46 -3.95
C ALA A 195 -1.89 6.15 -3.95
N ASP A 196 -2.46 5.94 -2.77
CA ASP A 196 -3.89 5.76 -2.57
C ASP A 196 -4.48 6.83 -1.65
N LEU A 197 -5.80 6.97 -1.75
CA LEU A 197 -6.64 7.64 -0.78
C LEU A 197 -7.59 6.59 -0.20
N ALA A 198 -7.31 6.12 1.01
CA ALA A 198 -8.24 5.29 1.77
C ALA A 198 -9.05 6.16 2.74
N TYR A 199 -10.35 5.95 2.79
CA TYR A 199 -11.29 6.62 3.69
C TYR A 199 -11.43 5.88 5.02
#